data_7bda558f1df325093ad5868285fea8d1
#
_entry.id   7bda558f1df325093ad5868285fea8d1
#
_cell.length_a   1.000
_cell.length_b   1.000
_cell.length_c   1.000
_cell.angle_alpha   90.00
_cell.angle_beta   90.00
_cell.angle_gamma   90.00
#
_symmetry.space_group_name_H-M   'P 1'
#
loop_
_entity.id
_entity.type
_entity.pdbx_description
1 polymer ?
#
loop_
_entity_poly.entity_id
_entity_poly.type
_entity_poly.pdbx_seq_one_letter_code
_entity_poly.pdbx_strand_id
1 'polypeptide(L)'
;MGVSVRGEEAKEEIPVVTPEEAAQHDGKVVTVKGKVDGQKTVASGATYLNFGGRYPNHIFSCRAFTDKFPDGVPACEGKVVEVTGKIKMHEGKPSMDLKGPDKIKVLEAEGG
;
A
#
# COMPACT_ATOMS: atom_id res chain seq x y z
N MET A 1 32.15 -10.52 12.57
CA MET A 1 31.46 -10.23 13.02
C MET A 1 30.16 -9.88 12.73
N GLY A 2 29.45 -9.57 13.39
CA GLY A 2 28.09 -9.29 13.21
C GLY A 2 27.78 -8.39 12.03
N VAL A 3 28.81 -7.97 11.42
CA VAL A 3 28.65 -7.08 10.33
C VAL A 3 27.81 -7.67 9.23
N SER A 4 28.10 -8.89 8.84
CA SER A 4 27.38 -9.47 7.75
C SER A 4 25.93 -9.68 8.13
N VAL A 5 25.70 -10.00 9.37
CA VAL A 5 24.34 -10.20 9.78
C VAL A 5 23.56 -8.92 9.65
N ARG A 6 24.22 -7.83 10.03
CA ARG A 6 23.55 -6.60 9.94
C ARG A 6 23.21 -6.22 8.54
N GLY A 7 24.06 -6.52 7.61
CA GLY A 7 23.78 -6.26 6.23
C GLY A 7 22.54 -6.97 5.76
N GLU A 8 22.37 -8.19 6.21
CA GLU A 8 21.19 -8.92 5.81
C GLU A 8 19.95 -8.34 6.42
N GLU A 9 20.05 -7.90 7.64
CA GLU A 9 18.90 -7.29 8.26
C GLU A 9 18.49 -6.05 7.53
N ALA A 10 19.45 -5.27 7.09
CA ALA A 10 19.12 -4.06 6.39
C ALA A 10 18.39 -4.36 5.11
N LYS A 11 18.73 -5.44 4.43
CA LYS A 11 18.04 -5.76 3.22
C LYS A 11 16.61 -6.13 3.48
N GLU A 12 16.34 -6.70 4.62
CA GLU A 12 15.00 -7.12 4.92
C GLU A 12 14.17 -6.04 5.52
N GLU A 13 14.79 -4.96 5.92
CA GLU A 13 14.03 -3.88 6.49
C GLU A 13 13.43 -3.03 5.41
N ILE A 14 12.13 -2.96 5.40
CA ILE A 14 11.41 -2.15 4.44
C ILE A 14 10.91 -0.93 5.18
N PRO A 15 11.27 0.26 4.74
CA PRO A 15 10.85 1.46 5.47
C PRO A 15 9.34 1.61 5.44
N VAL A 16 8.80 2.14 6.52
CA VAL A 16 7.40 2.45 6.63
C VAL A 16 7.26 3.95 6.44
N VAL A 17 6.47 4.34 5.46
CA VAL A 17 6.33 5.75 5.12
C VAL A 17 4.86 6.11 5.08
N THR A 18 4.57 7.39 5.03
CA THR A 18 3.20 7.87 4.93
C THR A 18 2.80 8.00 3.48
N PRO A 19 1.49 8.10 3.19
CA PRO A 19 1.07 8.34 1.81
C PRO A 19 1.70 9.60 1.23
N GLU A 20 1.88 10.64 2.06
CA GLU A 20 2.49 11.88 1.58
C GLU A 20 3.94 11.70 1.17
N GLU A 21 4.62 10.74 1.78
CA GLU A 21 6.02 10.50 1.49
C GLU A 21 6.24 9.51 0.36
N ALA A 22 5.18 8.87 -0.09
CA ALA A 22 5.34 7.75 -1.03
C ALA A 22 6.03 8.17 -2.32
N ALA A 23 5.74 9.36 -2.81
CA ALA A 23 6.32 9.81 -4.08
C ALA A 23 7.85 9.92 -4.02
N GLN A 24 8.40 10.10 -2.82
CA GLN A 24 9.85 10.20 -2.67
C GLN A 24 10.53 8.88 -2.83
N HIS A 25 9.79 7.80 -2.88
CA HIS A 25 10.33 6.45 -2.96
C HIS A 25 10.00 5.77 -4.29
N ASP A 26 9.81 6.56 -5.33
CA ASP A 26 9.49 6.02 -6.66
C ASP A 26 10.54 4.98 -7.05
N GLY A 27 10.07 3.82 -7.48
CA GLY A 27 10.94 2.73 -7.89
C GLY A 27 11.45 1.87 -6.75
N LYS A 28 11.06 2.17 -5.52
CA LYS A 28 11.56 1.44 -4.36
C LYS A 28 10.42 0.69 -3.68
N VAL A 29 10.78 -0.39 -3.00
CA VAL A 29 9.81 -1.15 -2.24
C VAL A 29 9.71 -0.56 -0.85
N VAL A 30 8.52 -0.17 -0.46
CA VAL A 30 8.28 0.42 0.87
C VAL A 30 6.96 -0.12 1.40
N THR A 31 6.72 0.12 2.69
CA THR A 31 5.43 -0.09 3.30
C THR A 31 4.81 1.28 3.53
N VAL A 32 3.61 1.48 3.01
CA VAL A 32 2.90 2.72 3.22
C VAL A 32 1.83 2.45 4.27
N LYS A 33 1.86 3.23 5.36
CA LYS A 33 0.89 3.12 6.43
C LYS A 33 0.00 4.33 6.41
N GLY A 34 -1.29 4.13 6.29
CA GLY A 34 -2.20 5.24 6.24
C GLY A 34 -3.63 4.79 6.29
N LYS A 35 -4.52 5.75 6.36
CA LYS A 35 -5.94 5.50 6.40
C LYS A 35 -6.49 5.46 4.98
N VAL A 36 -7.31 4.46 4.70
CA VAL A 36 -7.93 4.33 3.40
C VAL A 36 -9.14 5.24 3.37
N ASP A 37 -9.13 6.22 2.49
CA ASP A 37 -10.23 7.18 2.38
C ASP A 37 -11.26 6.76 1.36
N GLY A 38 -10.91 5.87 0.45
CA GLY A 38 -11.87 5.36 -0.50
C GLY A 38 -11.45 3.99 -1.00
N GLN A 39 -12.43 3.15 -1.28
CA GLN A 39 -12.16 1.82 -1.78
C GLN A 39 -13.21 1.51 -2.83
N LYS A 40 -12.77 1.03 -3.99
CA LYS A 40 -13.69 0.74 -5.07
C LYS A 40 -13.18 -0.41 -5.91
N THR A 41 -14.05 -1.36 -6.19
CA THR A 41 -13.75 -2.46 -7.09
C THR A 41 -14.38 -2.14 -8.43
N VAL A 42 -13.56 -2.21 -9.48
CA VAL A 42 -14.04 -1.90 -10.83
C VAL A 42 -14.33 -3.20 -11.58
N ALA A 43 -15.00 -3.06 -12.71
CA ALA A 43 -15.48 -4.23 -13.45
C ALA A 43 -14.36 -5.12 -13.95
N SER A 44 -13.17 -4.56 -14.16
CA SER A 44 -12.05 -5.36 -14.63
C SER A 44 -11.48 -6.27 -13.57
N GLY A 45 -11.95 -6.15 -12.34
CA GLY A 45 -11.49 -7.03 -11.27
C GLY A 45 -10.39 -6.44 -10.41
N ALA A 46 -10.19 -5.14 -10.47
CA ALA A 46 -9.20 -4.49 -9.62
C ALA A 46 -9.92 -3.71 -8.53
N THR A 47 -9.37 -3.75 -7.34
CA THR A 47 -9.86 -2.95 -6.23
C THR A 47 -8.84 -1.86 -5.95
N TYR A 48 -9.30 -0.62 -5.93
CA TYR A 48 -8.45 0.52 -5.67
C TYR A 48 -8.66 1.00 -4.25
N LEU A 49 -7.55 1.25 -3.57
CA LEU A 49 -7.56 1.83 -2.22
C LEU A 49 -6.91 3.19 -2.34
N ASN A 50 -7.64 4.22 -2.02
CA ASN A 50 -7.16 5.59 -2.17
C ASN A 50 -6.88 6.20 -0.81
N PHE A 51 -5.73 6.85 -0.70
CA PHE A 51 -5.24 7.42 0.54
C PHE A 51 -5.06 8.91 0.39
N GLY A 52 -5.29 9.64 1.46
CA GLY A 52 -5.09 11.08 1.45
C GLY A 52 -6.18 11.83 0.70
N GLY A 53 -7.34 11.21 0.56
CA GLY A 53 -8.46 11.77 -0.14
C GLY A 53 -9.12 10.72 -0.99
N ARG A 54 -10.35 10.98 -1.40
CA ARG A 54 -11.06 10.07 -2.28
C ARG A 54 -10.76 10.47 -3.72
N TYR A 55 -10.91 9.50 -4.63
CA TYR A 55 -10.69 9.78 -6.03
C TYR A 55 -11.57 10.94 -6.48
N PRO A 56 -11.06 11.88 -7.24
CA PRO A 56 -9.72 11.94 -7.83
C PRO A 56 -8.73 12.79 -7.02
N ASN A 57 -9.07 13.12 -5.79
CA ASN A 57 -8.23 14.00 -4.97
C ASN A 57 -7.28 13.24 -4.06
N HIS A 58 -7.16 11.93 -4.26
CA HIS A 58 -6.25 11.13 -3.47
C HIS A 58 -4.80 11.48 -3.79
N ILE A 59 -3.90 11.17 -2.85
CA ILE A 59 -2.48 11.43 -3.03
C ILE A 59 -1.68 10.16 -3.24
N PHE A 60 -2.25 9.01 -2.95
CA PHE A 60 -1.60 7.72 -3.11
C PHE A 60 -2.69 6.68 -3.33
N SER A 61 -2.43 5.69 -4.16
CA SER A 61 -3.40 4.63 -4.35
C SER A 61 -2.72 3.29 -4.47
N CYS A 62 -3.45 2.24 -4.09
CA CYS A 62 -3.03 0.87 -4.29
C CYS A 62 -4.01 0.20 -5.21
N ARG A 63 -3.52 -0.75 -6.00
CA ARG A 63 -4.36 -1.53 -6.88
C ARG A 63 -4.18 -2.99 -6.53
N ALA A 64 -5.29 -3.65 -6.20
CA ALA A 64 -5.27 -5.06 -5.83
C ALA A 64 -6.10 -5.81 -6.84
N PHE A 65 -5.48 -6.76 -7.55
CA PHE A 65 -6.19 -7.55 -8.54
C PHE A 65 -6.83 -8.73 -7.85
N THR A 66 -8.11 -8.95 -8.12
CA THR A 66 -8.85 -9.99 -7.39
C THR A 66 -8.30 -11.37 -7.64
N ASP A 67 -7.65 -11.62 -8.78
CA ASP A 67 -7.07 -12.93 -9.03
C ASP A 67 -5.87 -13.21 -8.12
N LYS A 68 -5.33 -12.19 -7.48
CA LYS A 68 -4.24 -12.37 -6.52
C LYS A 68 -4.76 -12.47 -5.09
N PHE A 69 -6.06 -12.31 -4.90
CA PHE A 69 -6.67 -12.31 -3.58
C PHE A 69 -7.78 -13.34 -3.55
N PRO A 70 -7.44 -14.62 -3.35
CA PRO A 70 -8.45 -15.69 -3.45
C PRO A 70 -9.61 -15.51 -2.49
N ASP A 71 -9.38 -14.89 -1.34
CA ASP A 71 -10.46 -14.64 -0.39
C ASP A 71 -11.04 -13.24 -0.51
N GLY A 72 -10.67 -12.54 -1.58
CA GLY A 72 -11.15 -11.18 -1.78
C GLY A 72 -10.27 -10.15 -1.11
N VAL A 73 -10.38 -8.91 -1.56
CA VAL A 73 -9.64 -7.80 -0.97
C VAL A 73 -10.41 -7.37 0.27
N PRO A 74 -9.74 -7.23 1.42
CA PRO A 74 -10.47 -6.88 2.63
C PRO A 74 -11.11 -5.50 2.52
N ALA A 75 -12.25 -5.34 3.16
CA ALA A 75 -12.91 -4.06 3.23
C ALA A 75 -12.19 -3.22 4.26
N CYS A 76 -11.55 -2.16 3.81
CA CYS A 76 -10.73 -1.37 4.72
C CYS A 76 -10.96 0.13 4.60
N GLU A 77 -12.01 0.55 3.92
CA GLU A 77 -12.30 1.98 3.86
C GLU A 77 -12.53 2.50 5.26
N GLY A 78 -11.86 3.57 5.60
CA GLY A 78 -11.94 4.15 6.94
C GLY A 78 -10.99 3.53 7.95
N LYS A 79 -10.22 2.52 7.53
CA LYS A 79 -9.31 1.84 8.44
C LYS A 79 -7.87 2.15 8.08
N VAL A 80 -7.00 2.01 9.06
CA VAL A 80 -5.58 2.20 8.85
C VAL A 80 -4.99 0.87 8.39
N VAL A 81 -4.23 0.91 7.31
CA VAL A 81 -3.60 -0.29 6.78
C VAL A 81 -2.14 -0.04 6.50
N GLU A 82 -1.39 -1.13 6.39
CA GLU A 82 -0.03 -1.10 5.90
C GLU A 82 0.00 -1.90 4.62
N VAL A 83 0.46 -1.28 3.54
CA VAL A 83 0.56 -1.95 2.24
C VAL A 83 2.01 -1.92 1.81
N THR A 84 2.49 -3.03 1.27
CA THR A 84 3.88 -3.19 0.92
C THR A 84 4.01 -3.49 -0.56
N GLY A 85 4.87 -2.76 -1.22
CA GLY A 85 5.11 -2.98 -2.63
C GLY A 85 6.00 -1.91 -3.20
N LYS A 86 6.20 -1.97 -4.50
CA LYS A 86 7.06 -1.03 -5.19
C LYS A 86 6.25 0.20 -5.58
N ILE A 87 6.78 1.36 -5.28
CA ILE A 87 6.13 2.61 -5.64
C ILE A 87 6.36 2.88 -7.11
N LYS A 88 5.30 3.22 -7.82
CA LYS A 88 5.36 3.64 -9.21
C LYS A 88 4.54 4.89 -9.35
N MET A 89 4.99 5.81 -10.17
CA MET A 89 4.22 7.00 -10.43
C MET A 89 3.22 6.73 -11.55
N HIS A 90 2.00 7.17 -11.33
CA HIS A 90 0.92 6.98 -12.30
C HIS A 90 0.14 8.28 -12.37
N GLU A 91 0.20 8.94 -13.51
CA GLU A 91 -0.51 10.20 -13.71
C GLU A 91 -0.17 11.22 -12.63
N GLY A 92 1.10 11.27 -12.29
CA GLY A 92 1.59 12.27 -11.35
C GLY A 92 1.40 11.91 -9.88
N LYS A 93 0.89 10.72 -9.59
CA LYS A 93 0.67 10.30 -8.22
C LYS A 93 1.35 8.98 -7.95
N PRO A 94 1.86 8.77 -6.73
CA PRO A 94 2.44 7.47 -6.41
C PRO A 94 1.36 6.40 -6.31
N SER A 95 1.71 5.21 -6.74
CA SER A 95 0.79 4.09 -6.69
C SER A 95 1.57 2.83 -6.41
N MET A 96 0.85 1.77 -6.08
CA MET A 96 1.46 0.50 -5.70
C MET A 96 0.52 -0.62 -6.13
N ASP A 97 1.07 -1.67 -6.73
CA ASP A 97 0.28 -2.86 -7.03
C ASP A 97 0.49 -3.85 -5.90
N LEU A 98 -0.61 -4.35 -5.34
CA LEU A 98 -0.56 -5.33 -4.26
C LEU A 98 -0.57 -6.71 -4.88
N LYS A 99 0.46 -7.47 -4.58
CA LYS A 99 0.68 -8.76 -5.23
C LYS A 99 0.00 -9.92 -4.54
N GLY A 100 -0.61 -9.69 -3.40
CA GLY A 100 -1.30 -10.75 -2.67
C GLY A 100 -1.73 -10.28 -1.30
N PRO A 101 -2.47 -11.14 -0.57
CA PRO A 101 -2.99 -10.75 0.74
C PRO A 101 -1.90 -10.47 1.77
N ASP A 102 -0.71 -11.04 1.59
CA ASP A 102 0.37 -10.80 2.53
C ASP A 102 0.97 -9.41 2.36
N LYS A 103 0.57 -8.67 1.34
CA LYS A 103 1.08 -7.33 1.11
C LYS A 103 0.19 -6.25 1.71
N ILE A 104 -0.90 -6.62 2.34
CA ILE A 104 -1.76 -5.67 2.99
C ILE A 104 -2.10 -6.17 4.39
N LYS A 105 -1.97 -5.28 5.35
CA LYS A 105 -2.27 -5.60 6.73
C LYS A 105 -3.23 -4.55 7.24
N VAL A 106 -4.42 -4.98 7.64
CA VAL A 106 -5.42 -4.06 8.17
C VAL A 106 -5.18 -3.93 9.67
N LEU A 107 -4.91 -2.72 10.10
CA LEU A 107 -4.71 -2.45 11.51
C LEU A 107 -6.07 -2.15 12.11
N GLU A 108 -6.09 -1.68 13.34
CA GLU A 108 -7.36 -1.40 13.95
C GLU A 108 -8.04 -0.26 13.27
N ALA A 109 -9.37 -0.26 13.34
CA ALA A 109 -10.14 0.81 12.77
C ALA A 109 -9.73 2.12 13.40
N GLU A 110 -9.72 3.16 12.58
CA GLU A 110 -9.38 4.48 13.05
C GLU A 110 -10.35 4.91 14.13
N GLY A 111 -9.85 5.38 15.23
CA GLY A 111 -10.68 5.86 16.30
C GLY A 111 -11.25 4.76 17.15
N GLY A 112 -10.92 3.54 16.80
CA GLY A 112 -11.44 2.40 17.55
C GLY A 112 -10.49 1.97 18.60
#